data_c82f9f49609c206c9853831f7d1da423
#
_entry.id   c82f9f49609c206c9853831f7d1da423
#
_cell.length_a   1.000
_cell.length_b   1.000
_cell.length_c   1.000
_cell.angle_alpha   90.00
_cell.angle_beta   90.00
_cell.angle_gamma   90.00
#
_symmetry.space_group_name_H-M   'P 1'
#
loop_
_entity.id
_entity.type
_entity.pdbx_description
1 polymer ?
#
loop_
_entity_poly.entity_id
_entity_poly.type
_entity_poly.pdbx_seq_one_letter_code
_entity_poly.pdbx_strand_id
1 'polypeptide(L)'
;MTATGTTATTTAAAIGAVLAARIGSFRFHGETTPALRDVNVGVRPGTLTAVLGGSGSGKTTLGKLVAGWHRPGQSGTLRGSLTLDGVPLEFLGREDDPRINPSAWSTRVGLVPQDAAAMLSTVRSTVAEELAFGLENRGTPRPDMLRAVAATAALTGLSALLDRDPATLSGGELRRLAMACAVIQDPAVLVLDEPLASLDAAGIIQVRDLITRLTSAGTAVVMLSQTADGLARSAGHWIILDGGTATASGPPRDLIRSAELARTGTVLPAITHTVPAVRAPAPEPGAAPVLELEGVGFGYPGSGGAAGQPLLRGLGLTVRAGEIVAVTGPNGAGKSTLLRHLNGLLRPHTGEVRVEGQRIDGIPTGRIAASVGLLFQHPRDQLFERTVLREASFGLRRLHGKAAGALAHEALEAVGLSGAMQLHPAELPASQQRLLALATVLARRPAVLALDEPTVGLDRHGLERLDHAVAAAAARGAAVVMVTHDAAYARATAHRVLALDGGTLREA
;
A
#
# COMPACT_ATOMS: atom_id res chain seq x y z
N MET A 1 6.32 16.42 44.63
CA MET A 1 4.97 15.86 44.56
C MET A 1 4.44 16.23 43.20
N THR A 2 4.21 15.39 42.24
CA THR A 2 3.47 14.13 42.16
C THR A 2 3.90 13.35 40.92
N ALA A 3 4.47 12.18 41.12
CA ALA A 3 4.71 11.16 40.08
C ALA A 3 3.89 9.93 40.50
N THR A 4 2.60 9.87 40.11
CA THR A 4 1.72 8.72 40.45
C THR A 4 0.61 8.49 39.42
N GLY A 5 0.84 8.75 38.11
CA GLY A 5 -0.16 8.52 37.06
C GLY A 5 0.13 7.39 36.07
N THR A 6 1.37 6.91 35.96
CA THR A 6 1.80 6.07 34.83
C THR A 6 1.77 4.55 35.12
N THR A 7 1.68 4.11 36.36
CA THR A 7 1.80 2.68 36.70
C THR A 7 0.48 1.90 36.69
N ALA A 8 -0.67 2.54 36.83
CA ALA A 8 -1.95 1.87 36.93
C ALA A 8 -2.53 1.44 35.56
N THR A 9 -2.23 2.16 34.47
CA THR A 9 -2.73 1.85 33.12
C THR A 9 -2.00 0.65 32.50
N THR A 10 -0.78 0.38 32.94
CA THR A 10 0.13 -0.64 32.38
C THR A 10 -0.28 -2.07 32.79
N THR A 11 -0.88 -2.25 33.94
CA THR A 11 -1.27 -3.58 34.45
C THR A 11 -2.58 -4.09 33.88
N ALA A 12 -3.50 -3.19 33.50
CA ALA A 12 -4.84 -3.56 32.98
C ALA A 12 -4.79 -4.11 31.55
N ALA A 13 -3.82 -3.72 30.72
CA ALA A 13 -3.70 -4.17 29.33
C ALA A 13 -3.27 -5.65 29.19
N ALA A 14 -2.60 -6.21 30.20
CA ALA A 14 -2.05 -7.58 30.14
C ALA A 14 -3.02 -8.65 30.66
N ILE A 15 -4.07 -8.28 31.39
CA ILE A 15 -5.01 -9.25 31.96
C ILE A 15 -5.91 -9.81 30.84
N GLY A 16 -5.82 -11.14 30.59
CA GLY A 16 -6.58 -11.84 29.56
C GLY A 16 -6.07 -11.62 28.13
N ALA A 17 -4.88 -11.04 27.94
CA ALA A 17 -4.28 -10.93 26.61
C ALA A 17 -3.67 -12.26 26.18
N VAL A 18 -3.91 -12.67 24.93
CA VAL A 18 -3.24 -13.82 24.29
C VAL A 18 -1.83 -13.44 23.84
N LEU A 19 -1.64 -12.17 23.44
CA LEU A 19 -0.35 -11.58 23.11
C LEU A 19 -0.23 -10.24 23.82
N ALA A 20 0.90 -10.03 24.53
CA ALA A 20 1.26 -8.73 25.09
C ALA A 20 2.71 -8.39 24.75
N ALA A 21 2.98 -7.13 24.47
CA ALA A 21 4.32 -6.60 24.24
C ALA A 21 4.51 -5.33 25.08
N ARG A 22 5.59 -5.29 25.86
CA ARG A 22 6.09 -4.10 26.56
C ARG A 22 7.45 -3.77 25.98
N ILE A 23 7.51 -2.78 25.13
CA ILE A 23 8.71 -2.40 24.40
C ILE A 23 9.23 -1.10 25.00
N GLY A 24 10.23 -1.17 25.87
CA GLY A 24 10.96 0.00 26.32
C GLY A 24 11.77 0.60 25.17
N SER A 25 12.49 -0.23 24.41
CA SER A 25 13.10 0.18 23.16
C SER A 25 13.39 -1.01 22.24
N PHE A 26 13.25 -0.80 20.93
CA PHE A 26 13.78 -1.70 19.91
C PHE A 26 14.60 -0.91 18.89
N ARG A 27 15.84 -1.35 18.64
CA ARG A 27 16.79 -0.70 17.74
C ARG A 27 17.40 -1.71 16.80
N PHE A 28 17.36 -1.46 15.49
CA PHE A 28 18.02 -2.31 14.51
C PHE A 28 19.54 -2.30 14.66
N HIS A 29 20.19 -3.38 14.23
CA HIS A 29 21.66 -3.42 14.20
C HIS A 29 22.20 -2.34 13.26
N GLY A 30 23.27 -1.65 13.70
CA GLY A 30 23.87 -0.55 12.92
C GLY A 30 23.17 0.81 13.08
N GLU A 31 21.94 0.85 13.60
CA GLU A 31 21.24 2.10 13.85
C GLU A 31 21.60 2.72 15.20
N THR A 32 21.60 4.04 15.27
CA THR A 32 21.83 4.78 16.52
C THR A 32 20.55 5.09 17.27
N THR A 33 19.44 5.26 16.55
CA THR A 33 18.15 5.62 17.11
C THR A 33 17.23 4.39 17.20
N PRO A 34 16.46 4.21 18.29
CA PRO A 34 15.46 3.16 18.39
C PRO A 34 14.32 3.38 17.39
N ALA A 35 13.92 2.31 16.70
CA ALA A 35 12.75 2.30 15.83
C ALA A 35 11.43 2.26 16.62
N LEU A 36 11.45 1.73 17.85
CA LEU A 36 10.33 1.75 18.78
C LEU A 36 10.80 2.15 20.16
N ARG A 37 9.98 2.93 20.89
CA ARG A 37 10.20 3.38 22.27
C ARG A 37 8.87 3.46 23.01
N ASP A 38 8.85 2.97 24.24
CA ASP A 38 7.71 3.08 25.17
C ASP A 38 6.37 2.66 24.54
N VAL A 39 6.38 1.49 23.87
CA VAL A 39 5.19 0.94 23.21
C VAL A 39 4.65 -0.23 24.03
N ASN A 40 3.38 -0.14 24.42
CA ASN A 40 2.65 -1.20 25.11
C ASN A 40 1.49 -1.68 24.24
N VAL A 41 1.43 -2.97 23.99
CA VAL A 41 0.35 -3.63 23.22
C VAL A 41 -0.20 -4.79 24.04
N GLY A 42 -1.53 -4.88 24.13
CA GLY A 42 -2.21 -6.04 24.72
C GLY A 42 -3.35 -6.44 23.79
N VAL A 43 -3.36 -7.68 23.32
CA VAL A 43 -4.32 -8.19 22.34
C VAL A 43 -5.11 -9.32 22.97
N ARG A 44 -6.44 -9.20 23.00
CA ARG A 44 -7.35 -10.17 23.61
C ARG A 44 -7.97 -11.08 22.56
N PRO A 45 -8.25 -12.35 22.90
CA PRO A 45 -8.99 -13.24 22.01
C PRO A 45 -10.29 -12.63 21.50
N GLY A 46 -10.62 -12.85 20.24
CA GLY A 46 -11.86 -12.38 19.64
C GLY A 46 -11.99 -10.88 19.47
N THR A 47 -10.89 -10.11 19.57
CA THR A 47 -10.93 -8.66 19.44
C THR A 47 -10.13 -8.16 18.23
N LEU A 48 -10.57 -7.04 17.67
CA LEU A 48 -9.81 -6.26 16.69
C LEU A 48 -9.15 -5.06 17.40
N THR A 49 -7.84 -4.97 17.31
CA THR A 49 -7.03 -3.82 17.75
C THR A 49 -6.44 -3.12 16.53
N ALA A 50 -6.59 -1.81 16.41
CA ALA A 50 -5.97 -1.04 15.34
C ALA A 50 -4.78 -0.22 15.85
N VAL A 51 -3.63 -0.36 15.22
CA VAL A 51 -2.45 0.48 15.41
C VAL A 51 -2.42 1.51 14.28
N LEU A 52 -2.64 2.76 14.62
CA LEU A 52 -2.75 3.87 13.67
C LEU A 52 -1.51 4.77 13.74
N GLY A 53 -1.13 5.34 12.62
CA GLY A 53 -0.03 6.29 12.53
C GLY A 53 0.35 6.59 11.09
N GLY A 54 1.09 7.65 10.85
CA GLY A 54 1.63 8.01 9.54
C GLY A 54 2.70 7.05 9.05
N SER A 55 3.24 7.31 7.88
CA SER A 55 4.37 6.57 7.32
C SER A 55 5.61 6.78 8.19
N GLY A 56 6.39 5.71 8.39
CA GLY A 56 7.60 5.77 9.24
C GLY A 56 7.32 5.82 10.76
N SER A 57 6.06 5.75 11.20
CA SER A 57 5.72 5.77 12.63
C SER A 57 6.12 4.51 13.41
N GLY A 58 6.61 3.45 12.75
CA GLY A 58 7.04 2.21 13.39
C GLY A 58 6.01 1.08 13.39
N LYS A 59 4.83 1.24 12.78
CA LYS A 59 3.74 0.22 12.75
C LYS A 59 4.22 -1.14 12.23
N THR A 60 4.81 -1.16 11.03
CA THR A 60 5.33 -2.39 10.41
C THR A 60 6.43 -3.02 11.28
N THR A 61 7.30 -2.21 11.90
CA THR A 61 8.33 -2.70 12.83
C THR A 61 7.69 -3.36 14.04
N LEU A 62 6.66 -2.74 14.62
CA LEU A 62 5.89 -3.29 15.73
C LEU A 62 5.23 -4.61 15.32
N GLY A 63 4.51 -4.63 14.18
CA GLY A 63 3.85 -5.84 13.67
C GLY A 63 4.81 -7.00 13.45
N LYS A 64 5.95 -6.75 12.82
CA LYS A 64 6.99 -7.76 12.58
C LYS A 64 7.65 -8.24 13.88
N LEU A 65 7.82 -7.35 14.87
CA LEU A 65 8.39 -7.71 16.17
C LEU A 65 7.43 -8.63 16.94
N VAL A 66 6.15 -8.27 17.06
CA VAL A 66 5.17 -9.10 17.79
C VAL A 66 4.85 -10.40 17.06
N ALA A 67 4.99 -10.44 15.73
CA ALA A 67 4.86 -11.65 14.94
C ALA A 67 6.13 -12.54 14.92
N GLY A 68 7.21 -12.10 15.57
CA GLY A 68 8.47 -12.87 15.61
C GLY A 68 9.30 -12.84 14.31
N TRP A 69 8.97 -11.95 13.36
CA TRP A 69 9.75 -11.75 12.12
C TRP A 69 11.00 -10.90 12.40
N HIS A 70 10.88 -9.85 13.23
CA HIS A 70 12.03 -9.18 13.81
C HIS A 70 12.39 -9.88 15.12
N ARG A 71 13.49 -10.64 15.11
CA ARG A 71 13.92 -11.42 16.24
C ARG A 71 14.98 -10.66 17.04
N PRO A 72 14.73 -10.40 18.34
CA PRO A 72 15.73 -9.82 19.23
C PRO A 72 17.05 -10.60 19.17
N GLY A 73 18.17 -9.90 19.17
CA GLY A 73 19.50 -10.47 19.01
C GLY A 73 19.92 -10.82 17.56
N GLN A 74 18.97 -10.94 16.61
CA GLN A 74 19.26 -11.19 15.20
C GLN A 74 18.95 -9.99 14.30
N SER A 75 17.76 -9.38 14.47
CA SER A 75 17.36 -8.21 13.71
C SER A 75 17.72 -6.90 14.39
N GLY A 76 17.93 -6.92 15.68
CA GLY A 76 18.17 -5.75 16.50
C GLY A 76 18.15 -6.07 17.99
N THR A 77 18.29 -5.05 18.82
CA THR A 77 18.30 -5.13 20.29
C THR A 77 16.95 -4.69 20.84
N LEU A 78 16.30 -5.56 21.61
CA LEU A 78 15.06 -5.29 22.33
C LEU A 78 15.35 -5.11 23.82
N ARG A 79 14.73 -4.11 24.44
CA ARG A 79 14.60 -3.98 25.91
C ARG A 79 13.12 -3.94 26.24
N GLY A 80 12.66 -4.92 27.00
CA GLY A 80 11.24 -5.07 27.33
C GLY A 80 10.80 -6.52 27.40
N SER A 81 9.52 -6.81 27.17
CA SER A 81 9.01 -8.17 27.21
C SER A 81 8.01 -8.45 26.09
N LEU A 82 7.98 -9.70 25.65
CA LEU A 82 6.95 -10.28 24.80
C LEU A 82 6.31 -11.45 25.55
N THR A 83 4.99 -11.43 25.67
CA THR A 83 4.22 -12.49 26.34
C THR A 83 3.29 -13.12 25.33
N LEU A 84 3.33 -14.44 25.16
CA LEU A 84 2.44 -15.20 24.30
C LEU A 84 1.82 -16.34 25.11
N ASP A 85 0.48 -16.48 25.07
CA ASP A 85 -0.27 -17.47 25.84
C ASP A 85 0.12 -17.48 27.34
N GLY A 86 0.37 -16.29 27.91
CA GLY A 86 0.76 -16.12 29.32
C GLY A 86 2.24 -16.41 29.62
N VAL A 87 3.04 -16.86 28.64
CA VAL A 87 4.49 -17.13 28.81
C VAL A 87 5.29 -15.88 28.46
N PRO A 88 5.93 -15.20 29.43
CA PRO A 88 6.75 -14.03 29.18
C PRO A 88 8.16 -14.39 28.71
N LEU A 89 8.67 -13.63 27.75
CA LEU A 89 10.07 -13.57 27.37
C LEU A 89 10.57 -12.17 27.68
N GLU A 90 11.51 -12.07 28.63
CA GLU A 90 12.12 -10.80 29.05
C GLU A 90 13.42 -10.56 28.29
N PHE A 91 13.59 -9.34 27.77
CA PHE A 91 14.75 -8.91 26.99
C PHE A 91 15.42 -7.71 27.68
N LEU A 92 16.69 -7.85 27.96
CA LEU A 92 17.51 -6.80 28.63
C LEU A 92 18.46 -6.09 27.65
N GLY A 93 18.44 -6.49 26.36
CA GLY A 93 19.35 -6.00 25.34
C GLY A 93 20.75 -6.60 25.44
N ARG A 94 20.85 -7.86 25.90
CA ARG A 94 22.10 -8.60 26.13
C ARG A 94 22.22 -9.78 25.14
N GLU A 95 23.42 -10.33 25.01
CA GLU A 95 23.68 -11.49 24.14
C GLU A 95 23.03 -12.79 24.66
N ASP A 96 22.82 -12.87 25.98
CA ASP A 96 22.16 -13.99 26.66
C ASP A 96 20.62 -13.88 26.74
N ASP A 97 20.04 -12.86 26.15
CA ASP A 97 18.58 -12.71 26.05
C ASP A 97 17.92 -13.94 25.38
N PRO A 98 16.67 -14.28 25.76
CA PRO A 98 15.98 -15.42 25.21
C PRO A 98 15.82 -15.30 23.69
N ARG A 99 15.83 -16.43 22.99
CA ARG A 99 15.62 -16.49 21.53
C ARG A 99 14.21 -16.94 21.23
N ILE A 100 13.51 -16.17 20.37
CA ILE A 100 12.23 -16.60 19.83
C ILE A 100 12.47 -17.77 18.86
N ASN A 101 11.80 -18.88 19.10
CA ASN A 101 11.74 -19.97 18.12
C ASN A 101 10.72 -19.61 17.01
N PRO A 102 11.16 -19.30 15.76
CA PRO A 102 10.26 -18.82 14.73
C PRO A 102 9.17 -19.84 14.37
N SER A 103 9.51 -21.13 14.35
CA SER A 103 8.57 -22.19 14.00
C SER A 103 7.44 -22.28 15.04
N ALA A 104 7.77 -22.32 16.33
CA ALA A 104 6.77 -22.34 17.39
C ALA A 104 5.94 -21.04 17.45
N TRP A 105 6.61 -19.86 17.30
CA TRP A 105 5.93 -18.58 17.35
C TRP A 105 4.95 -18.38 16.21
N SER A 106 5.35 -18.71 14.96
CA SER A 106 4.51 -18.58 13.76
C SER A 106 3.29 -19.49 13.74
N THR A 107 3.24 -20.53 14.59
CA THR A 107 2.02 -21.34 14.74
C THR A 107 0.94 -20.60 15.51
N ARG A 108 1.31 -19.64 16.34
CA ARG A 108 0.40 -18.90 17.21
C ARG A 108 0.13 -17.47 16.72
N VAL A 109 1.10 -16.85 16.05
CA VAL A 109 1.01 -15.48 15.54
C VAL A 109 1.27 -15.45 14.04
N GLY A 110 0.21 -15.26 13.26
CA GLY A 110 0.29 -15.05 11.80
C GLY A 110 0.56 -13.59 11.49
N LEU A 111 1.30 -13.32 10.41
CA LEU A 111 1.50 -11.97 9.87
C LEU A 111 1.19 -11.95 8.38
N VAL A 112 0.35 -11.02 7.96
CA VAL A 112 0.17 -10.68 6.54
C VAL A 112 0.81 -9.32 6.29
N PRO A 113 1.93 -9.25 5.54
CA PRO A 113 2.62 -8.01 5.27
C PRO A 113 1.85 -7.13 4.26
N GLN A 114 2.24 -5.87 4.16
CA GLN A 114 1.68 -4.92 3.19
C GLN A 114 1.82 -5.41 1.75
N ASP A 115 2.97 -5.99 1.40
CA ASP A 115 3.19 -6.68 0.12
C ASP A 115 2.77 -8.16 0.28
N ALA A 116 1.56 -8.46 -0.17
CA ALA A 116 0.99 -9.81 -0.07
C ALA A 116 1.80 -10.86 -0.85
N ALA A 117 2.43 -10.47 -1.97
CA ALA A 117 3.25 -11.38 -2.79
C ALA A 117 4.49 -11.88 -2.02
N ALA A 118 5.04 -11.07 -1.11
CA ALA A 118 6.19 -11.45 -0.29
C ALA A 118 5.91 -12.61 0.68
N MET A 119 4.64 -12.98 0.86
CA MET A 119 4.24 -14.08 1.72
C MET A 119 4.17 -15.44 1.01
N LEU A 120 4.08 -15.43 -0.32
CA LEU A 120 3.91 -16.63 -1.10
C LEU A 120 5.24 -17.37 -1.31
N SER A 121 5.16 -18.69 -1.37
CA SER A 121 6.33 -19.57 -1.56
C SER A 121 6.99 -19.38 -2.92
N THR A 122 6.23 -18.95 -3.94
CA THR A 122 6.63 -18.83 -5.36
C THR A 122 7.06 -20.14 -6.04
N VAL A 123 6.93 -21.28 -5.35
CA VAL A 123 7.33 -22.61 -5.87
C VAL A 123 6.14 -23.53 -6.13
N ARG A 124 4.93 -23.08 -5.82
CA ARG A 124 3.69 -23.85 -5.99
C ARG A 124 2.94 -23.40 -7.23
N SER A 125 2.43 -24.38 -7.97
CA SER A 125 1.77 -24.14 -9.25
C SER A 125 0.29 -23.76 -9.12
N THR A 126 -0.33 -24.05 -7.97
CA THR A 126 -1.75 -23.79 -7.74
C THR A 126 -2.00 -23.12 -6.39
N VAL A 127 -3.11 -22.41 -6.29
CA VAL A 127 -3.61 -21.82 -5.03
C VAL A 127 -3.80 -22.88 -3.95
N ALA A 128 -4.31 -24.08 -4.32
CA ALA A 128 -4.49 -25.18 -3.38
C ALA A 128 -3.15 -25.66 -2.79
N GLU A 129 -2.12 -25.80 -3.63
CA GLU A 129 -0.78 -26.21 -3.19
C GLU A 129 -0.11 -25.13 -2.34
N GLU A 130 -0.30 -23.85 -2.69
CA GLU A 130 0.22 -22.72 -1.91
C GLU A 130 -0.40 -22.70 -0.50
N LEU A 131 -1.73 -22.93 -0.38
CA LEU A 131 -2.41 -23.04 0.91
C LEU A 131 -1.90 -24.25 1.72
N ALA A 132 -1.67 -25.39 1.06
CA ALA A 132 -1.19 -26.61 1.71
C ALA A 132 0.27 -26.51 2.20
N PHE A 133 1.07 -25.62 1.60
CA PHE A 133 2.53 -25.57 1.79
C PHE A 133 2.97 -25.49 3.25
N GLY A 134 2.33 -24.62 4.06
CA GLY A 134 2.65 -24.50 5.48
C GLY A 134 2.27 -25.75 6.30
N LEU A 135 1.21 -26.45 5.92
CA LEU A 135 0.75 -27.69 6.55
C LEU A 135 1.64 -28.88 6.18
N GLU A 136 2.09 -28.95 4.93
CA GLU A 136 3.06 -29.96 4.47
C GLU A 136 4.36 -29.87 5.28
N ASN A 137 4.90 -28.66 5.45
CA ASN A 137 6.12 -28.45 6.22
C ASN A 137 6.02 -28.87 7.69
N ARG A 138 4.81 -29.02 8.22
CA ARG A 138 4.54 -29.55 9.57
C ARG A 138 4.25 -31.04 9.59
N GLY A 139 4.21 -31.70 8.44
CA GLY A 139 3.86 -33.11 8.33
C GLY A 139 2.38 -33.42 8.60
N THR A 140 1.48 -32.45 8.35
CA THR A 140 0.03 -32.62 8.50
C THR A 140 -0.44 -33.76 7.60
N PRO A 141 -1.22 -34.75 8.12
CA PRO A 141 -1.74 -35.84 7.29
C PRO A 141 -2.56 -35.34 6.11
N ARG A 142 -2.40 -35.96 4.93
CA ARG A 142 -3.05 -35.50 3.69
C ARG A 142 -4.58 -35.30 3.79
N PRO A 143 -5.36 -36.19 4.44
CA PRO A 143 -6.80 -35.96 4.58
C PRO A 143 -7.15 -34.68 5.39
N ASP A 144 -6.36 -34.39 6.43
CA ASP A 144 -6.55 -33.23 7.27
C ASP A 144 -6.18 -31.95 6.52
N MET A 145 -5.08 -32.00 5.78
CA MET A 145 -4.61 -30.92 4.92
C MET A 145 -5.65 -30.56 3.84
N LEU A 146 -6.22 -31.54 3.14
CA LEU A 146 -7.26 -31.31 2.14
C LEU A 146 -8.52 -30.68 2.76
N ARG A 147 -8.92 -31.12 3.97
CA ARG A 147 -10.04 -30.50 4.70
C ARG A 147 -9.74 -29.05 5.08
N ALA A 148 -8.53 -28.78 5.58
CA ALA A 148 -8.11 -27.43 5.96
C ALA A 148 -8.07 -26.49 4.74
N VAL A 149 -7.51 -26.95 3.61
CA VAL A 149 -7.48 -26.18 2.35
C VAL A 149 -8.90 -25.83 1.89
N ALA A 150 -9.81 -26.81 1.84
CA ALA A 150 -11.20 -26.58 1.41
C ALA A 150 -11.93 -25.60 2.34
N ALA A 151 -11.78 -25.77 3.66
CA ALA A 151 -12.41 -24.91 4.66
C ALA A 151 -11.88 -23.48 4.58
N THR A 152 -10.56 -23.31 4.49
CA THR A 152 -9.92 -21.99 4.38
C THR A 152 -10.26 -21.30 3.05
N ALA A 153 -10.29 -22.04 1.95
CA ALA A 153 -10.69 -21.50 0.66
C ALA A 153 -12.15 -21.00 0.67
N ALA A 154 -13.05 -21.75 1.32
CA ALA A 154 -14.45 -21.31 1.51
C ALA A 154 -14.54 -20.07 2.39
N LEU A 155 -13.78 -20.02 3.50
CA LEU A 155 -13.74 -18.87 4.41
C LEU A 155 -13.26 -17.59 3.72
N THR A 156 -12.26 -17.70 2.85
CA THR A 156 -11.58 -16.57 2.18
C THR A 156 -12.11 -16.27 0.79
N GLY A 157 -13.11 -17.02 0.30
CA GLY A 157 -13.70 -16.85 -1.02
C GLY A 157 -12.77 -17.24 -2.17
N LEU A 158 -11.89 -18.23 -1.96
CA LEU A 158 -10.92 -18.73 -2.94
C LEU A 158 -11.32 -20.06 -3.58
N SER A 159 -12.49 -20.64 -3.23
CA SER A 159 -12.89 -21.98 -3.67
C SER A 159 -12.89 -22.15 -5.20
N ALA A 160 -13.27 -21.14 -5.96
CA ALA A 160 -13.27 -21.16 -7.43
C ALA A 160 -11.88 -20.95 -8.06
N LEU A 161 -10.87 -20.67 -7.24
CA LEU A 161 -9.51 -20.31 -7.70
C LEU A 161 -8.46 -21.37 -7.32
N LEU A 162 -8.86 -22.46 -6.69
CA LEU A 162 -7.93 -23.46 -6.13
C LEU A 162 -6.97 -24.04 -7.16
N ASP A 163 -7.40 -24.21 -8.40
CA ASP A 163 -6.59 -24.78 -9.50
C ASP A 163 -5.82 -23.70 -10.31
N ARG A 164 -5.97 -22.42 -9.96
CA ARG A 164 -5.26 -21.34 -10.65
C ARG A 164 -3.84 -21.18 -10.16
N ASP A 165 -2.98 -20.73 -11.07
CA ASP A 165 -1.62 -20.30 -10.75
C ASP A 165 -1.67 -19.02 -9.91
N PRO A 166 -1.04 -18.97 -8.71
CA PRO A 166 -0.95 -17.77 -7.87
C PRO A 166 -0.43 -16.53 -8.61
N ALA A 167 0.47 -16.69 -9.58
CA ALA A 167 1.03 -15.60 -10.38
C ALA A 167 -0.01 -14.93 -11.30
N THR A 168 -1.13 -15.59 -11.57
CA THR A 168 -2.20 -15.07 -12.44
C THR A 168 -3.33 -14.38 -11.67
N LEU A 169 -3.24 -14.33 -10.35
CA LEU A 169 -4.25 -13.72 -9.50
C LEU A 169 -4.21 -12.20 -9.59
N SER A 170 -5.38 -11.57 -9.50
CA SER A 170 -5.48 -10.14 -9.29
C SER A 170 -4.92 -9.74 -7.91
N GLY A 171 -4.55 -8.46 -7.72
CA GLY A 171 -4.02 -7.99 -6.44
C GLY A 171 -4.94 -8.26 -5.24
N GLY A 172 -6.26 -8.18 -5.43
CA GLY A 172 -7.25 -8.50 -4.39
C GLY A 172 -7.33 -10.00 -4.10
N GLU A 173 -7.29 -10.86 -5.13
CA GLU A 173 -7.24 -12.31 -4.97
C GLU A 173 -5.93 -12.76 -4.31
N LEU A 174 -4.81 -12.15 -4.70
CA LEU A 174 -3.50 -12.41 -4.11
C LEU A 174 -3.47 -12.05 -2.62
N ARG A 175 -4.06 -10.92 -2.24
CA ARG A 175 -4.18 -10.51 -0.84
C ARG A 175 -5.02 -11.50 -0.03
N ARG A 176 -6.14 -11.97 -0.59
CA ARG A 176 -6.96 -13.00 0.05
C ARG A 176 -6.19 -14.33 0.20
N LEU A 177 -5.39 -14.70 -0.81
CA LEU A 177 -4.52 -15.87 -0.72
C LEU A 177 -3.48 -15.73 0.40
N ALA A 178 -2.81 -14.57 0.52
CA ALA A 178 -1.86 -14.31 1.60
C ALA A 178 -2.54 -14.39 2.98
N MET A 179 -3.75 -13.83 3.12
CA MET A 179 -4.54 -13.97 4.35
C MET A 179 -4.91 -15.43 4.62
N ALA A 180 -5.32 -16.18 3.60
CA ALA A 180 -5.65 -17.59 3.70
C ALA A 180 -4.45 -18.43 4.15
N CYS A 181 -3.24 -18.18 3.61
CA CYS A 181 -2.00 -18.83 4.04
C CYS A 181 -1.65 -18.55 5.52
N ALA A 182 -1.98 -17.36 6.03
CA ALA A 182 -1.81 -17.04 7.44
C ALA A 182 -2.87 -17.72 8.33
N VAL A 183 -4.12 -17.74 7.88
CA VAL A 183 -5.28 -18.25 8.63
C VAL A 183 -5.33 -19.76 8.69
N ILE A 184 -4.89 -20.48 7.64
CA ILE A 184 -4.94 -21.95 7.57
C ILE A 184 -4.18 -22.65 8.71
N GLN A 185 -3.27 -21.91 9.34
CA GLN A 185 -2.49 -22.37 10.47
C GLN A 185 -3.26 -22.29 11.81
N ASP A 186 -4.48 -21.76 11.79
CA ASP A 186 -5.31 -21.47 12.97
C ASP A 186 -4.58 -20.67 14.05
N PRO A 187 -4.04 -19.48 13.71
CA PRO A 187 -3.27 -18.70 14.66
C PRO A 187 -4.19 -18.09 15.73
N ALA A 188 -3.70 -17.99 16.99
CA ALA A 188 -4.39 -17.28 18.04
C ALA A 188 -4.44 -15.77 17.81
N VAL A 189 -3.40 -15.25 17.13
CA VAL A 189 -3.26 -13.82 16.78
C VAL A 189 -2.94 -13.68 15.30
N LEU A 190 -3.63 -12.79 14.61
CA LEU A 190 -3.36 -12.44 13.22
C LEU A 190 -3.00 -10.94 13.13
N VAL A 191 -1.79 -10.65 12.68
CA VAL A 191 -1.31 -9.30 12.41
C VAL A 191 -1.47 -8.99 10.93
N LEU A 192 -2.12 -7.89 10.60
CA LEU A 192 -2.41 -7.45 9.23
C LEU A 192 -1.82 -6.07 8.98
N ASP A 193 -0.86 -5.97 8.06
CA ASP A 193 -0.23 -4.68 7.70
C ASP A 193 -0.93 -4.11 6.46
N GLU A 194 -1.63 -2.98 6.61
CA GLU A 194 -2.42 -2.28 5.59
C GLU A 194 -3.39 -3.21 4.84
N PRO A 195 -4.31 -3.93 5.54
CA PRO A 195 -5.12 -4.99 4.93
C PRO A 195 -6.06 -4.53 3.82
N LEU A 196 -6.47 -3.27 3.82
CA LEU A 196 -7.42 -2.72 2.83
C LEU A 196 -6.75 -1.95 1.70
N ALA A 197 -5.42 -1.78 1.72
CA ALA A 197 -4.72 -1.03 0.68
C ALA A 197 -4.89 -1.66 -0.72
N SER A 198 -5.14 -0.84 -1.73
CA SER A 198 -5.32 -1.26 -3.14
C SER A 198 -6.52 -2.18 -3.42
N LEU A 199 -7.46 -2.30 -2.48
CA LEU A 199 -8.70 -3.05 -2.69
C LEU A 199 -9.80 -2.15 -3.23
N ASP A 200 -10.58 -2.67 -4.15
CA ASP A 200 -11.85 -2.06 -4.56
C ASP A 200 -12.94 -2.27 -3.48
N ALA A 201 -14.10 -1.66 -3.66
CA ALA A 201 -15.19 -1.72 -2.68
C ALA A 201 -15.62 -3.16 -2.35
N ALA A 202 -15.63 -4.05 -3.34
CA ALA A 202 -15.99 -5.46 -3.14
C ALA A 202 -14.93 -6.20 -2.32
N GLY A 203 -13.65 -5.98 -2.61
CA GLY A 203 -12.53 -6.52 -1.85
C GLY A 203 -12.51 -6.04 -0.39
N ILE A 204 -12.82 -4.77 -0.16
CA ILE A 204 -12.93 -4.20 1.21
C ILE A 204 -14.01 -4.92 2.01
N ILE A 205 -15.20 -5.13 1.43
CA ILE A 205 -16.29 -5.86 2.08
C ILE A 205 -15.85 -7.28 2.45
N GLN A 206 -15.24 -8.01 1.50
CA GLN A 206 -14.78 -9.38 1.71
C GLN A 206 -13.75 -9.49 2.84
N VAL A 207 -12.77 -8.57 2.90
CA VAL A 207 -11.76 -8.57 3.96
C VAL A 207 -12.38 -8.22 5.32
N ARG A 208 -13.30 -7.27 5.38
CA ARG A 208 -14.03 -6.95 6.61
C ARG A 208 -14.84 -8.13 7.14
N ASP A 209 -15.57 -8.83 6.25
CA ASP A 209 -16.35 -10.00 6.60
C ASP A 209 -15.46 -11.13 7.13
N LEU A 210 -14.30 -11.35 6.49
CA LEU A 210 -13.31 -12.32 6.95
C LEU A 210 -12.81 -11.99 8.35
N ILE A 211 -12.39 -10.75 8.61
CA ILE A 211 -11.93 -10.31 9.93
C ILE A 211 -13.03 -10.48 10.98
N THR A 212 -14.27 -10.15 10.63
CA THR A 212 -15.41 -10.33 11.53
C THR A 212 -15.63 -11.81 11.90
N ARG A 213 -15.53 -12.71 10.93
CA ARG A 213 -15.63 -14.16 11.18
C ARG A 213 -14.49 -14.68 12.06
N LEU A 214 -13.25 -14.25 11.78
CA LEU A 214 -12.09 -14.65 12.56
C LEU A 214 -12.20 -14.18 14.02
N THR A 215 -12.57 -12.93 14.25
CA THR A 215 -12.75 -12.41 15.62
C THR A 215 -13.90 -13.10 16.32
N SER A 216 -15.01 -13.37 15.63
CA SER A 216 -16.14 -14.14 16.19
C SER A 216 -15.77 -15.58 16.56
N ALA A 217 -14.79 -16.17 15.84
CA ALA A 217 -14.23 -17.49 16.14
C ALA A 217 -13.19 -17.49 17.27
N GLY A 218 -12.83 -16.31 17.79
CA GLY A 218 -11.88 -16.17 18.91
C GLY A 218 -10.49 -15.71 18.51
N THR A 219 -10.17 -15.61 17.21
CA THR A 219 -8.87 -15.09 16.75
C THR A 219 -8.72 -13.62 17.14
N ALA A 220 -7.62 -13.25 17.76
CA ALA A 220 -7.27 -11.86 18.01
C ALA A 220 -6.66 -11.23 16.76
N VAL A 221 -7.15 -10.08 16.32
CA VAL A 221 -6.64 -9.41 15.12
C VAL A 221 -6.00 -8.08 15.48
N VAL A 222 -4.77 -7.87 15.01
CA VAL A 222 -4.04 -6.59 15.08
C VAL A 222 -3.96 -6.03 13.66
N MET A 223 -4.58 -4.90 13.43
CA MET A 223 -4.53 -4.19 12.16
C MET A 223 -3.58 -3.00 12.30
N LEU A 224 -2.59 -2.90 11.40
CA LEU A 224 -1.71 -1.74 11.26
C LEU A 224 -2.21 -0.92 10.08
N SER A 225 -2.50 0.36 10.28
CA SER A 225 -3.03 1.19 9.20
C SER A 225 -2.62 2.66 9.30
N GLN A 226 -2.44 3.28 8.12
CA GLN A 226 -2.29 4.72 7.97
C GLN A 226 -3.66 5.43 7.88
N THR A 227 -4.74 4.65 7.77
CA THR A 227 -6.08 5.18 7.54
C THR A 227 -7.03 4.74 8.66
N ALA A 228 -7.72 5.68 9.27
CA ALA A 228 -8.80 5.41 10.23
C ALA A 228 -10.13 5.21 9.50
N ASP A 229 -10.18 4.18 8.66
CA ASP A 229 -11.34 3.79 7.86
C ASP A 229 -12.45 3.10 8.68
N GLY A 230 -13.47 2.57 7.99
CA GLY A 230 -14.59 1.89 8.65
C GLY A 230 -14.18 0.64 9.43
N LEU A 231 -13.13 -0.09 8.98
CA LEU A 231 -12.61 -1.26 9.70
C LEU A 231 -11.86 -0.82 10.96
N ALA A 232 -10.97 0.16 10.84
CA ALA A 232 -10.27 0.73 11.99
C ALA A 232 -11.24 1.27 13.04
N ARG A 233 -12.32 1.95 12.61
CA ARG A 233 -13.35 2.49 13.51
C ARG A 233 -14.17 1.40 14.21
N SER A 234 -14.29 0.22 13.64
CA SER A 234 -14.96 -0.93 14.26
C SER A 234 -14.08 -1.66 15.27
N ALA A 235 -12.78 -1.34 15.36
CA ALA A 235 -11.89 -1.93 16.35
C ALA A 235 -12.32 -1.58 17.78
N GLY A 236 -12.13 -2.51 18.70
CA GLY A 236 -12.42 -2.28 20.12
C GLY A 236 -11.40 -1.36 20.80
N HIS A 237 -10.20 -1.27 20.21
CA HIS A 237 -9.08 -0.53 20.81
C HIS A 237 -8.17 0.05 19.72
N TRP A 238 -7.71 1.29 19.91
CA TRP A 238 -6.70 1.95 19.10
C TRP A 238 -5.41 2.17 19.88
N ILE A 239 -4.29 2.06 19.19
CA ILE A 239 -2.97 2.51 19.62
C ILE A 239 -2.49 3.50 18.58
N ILE A 240 -2.20 4.73 18.98
CA ILE A 240 -1.68 5.77 18.09
C ILE A 240 -0.16 5.78 18.20
N LEU A 241 0.51 5.52 17.08
CA LEU A 241 1.96 5.43 16.99
C LEU A 241 2.50 6.62 16.20
N ASP A 242 3.44 7.35 16.78
CA ASP A 242 4.13 8.46 16.15
C ASP A 242 5.63 8.43 16.48
N GLY A 243 6.49 8.51 15.44
CA GLY A 243 7.94 8.49 15.60
C GLY A 243 8.48 7.31 16.44
N GLY A 244 7.85 6.14 16.33
CA GLY A 244 8.22 4.94 17.08
C GLY A 244 7.68 4.87 18.51
N THR A 245 6.85 5.83 18.94
CA THR A 245 6.32 5.90 20.32
C THR A 245 4.79 5.82 20.30
N ALA A 246 4.20 5.11 21.27
CA ALA A 246 2.75 5.09 21.47
C ALA A 246 2.34 6.37 22.21
N THR A 247 1.73 7.31 21.47
CA THR A 247 1.34 8.63 21.99
C THR A 247 -0.04 8.63 22.65
N ALA A 248 -0.92 7.72 22.26
CA ALA A 248 -2.21 7.52 22.89
C ALA A 248 -2.72 6.08 22.67
N SER A 249 -3.58 5.62 23.57
CA SER A 249 -4.18 4.28 23.51
C SER A 249 -5.54 4.30 24.19
N GLY A 250 -6.56 3.72 23.54
CA GLY A 250 -7.93 3.71 24.06
C GLY A 250 -9.00 3.37 23.01
N PRO A 251 -10.28 3.49 23.36
CA PRO A 251 -11.36 3.25 22.42
C PRO A 251 -11.38 4.26 21.26
N PRO A 252 -11.77 3.85 20.04
CA PRO A 252 -11.81 4.72 18.86
C PRO A 252 -12.56 6.04 19.07
N ARG A 253 -13.69 6.00 19.78
CA ARG A 253 -14.56 7.17 20.06
C ARG A 253 -13.82 8.29 20.81
N ASP A 254 -12.85 7.94 21.67
CA ASP A 254 -12.13 8.88 22.51
C ASP A 254 -10.92 9.47 21.74
N LEU A 255 -10.41 8.73 20.76
CA LEU A 255 -9.16 9.08 20.04
C LEU A 255 -9.38 9.69 18.66
N ILE A 256 -10.55 9.48 18.03
CA ILE A 256 -10.79 9.90 16.64
C ILE A 256 -10.66 11.42 16.40
N ARG A 257 -10.83 12.21 17.45
CA ARG A 257 -10.67 13.68 17.42
C ARG A 257 -9.51 14.16 18.26
N SER A 258 -8.63 13.26 18.70
CA SER A 258 -7.51 13.62 19.57
C SER A 258 -6.43 14.39 18.80
N ALA A 259 -5.72 15.26 19.52
CA ALA A 259 -4.59 15.97 18.99
C ALA A 259 -3.43 15.03 18.62
N GLU A 260 -3.30 13.91 19.32
CA GLU A 260 -2.34 12.85 19.04
C GLU A 260 -2.57 12.28 17.67
N LEU A 261 -3.78 11.85 17.34
CA LEU A 261 -4.12 11.31 16.02
C LEU A 261 -3.92 12.37 14.91
N ALA A 262 -4.32 13.60 15.16
CA ALA A 262 -4.18 14.69 14.18
C ALA A 262 -2.72 14.98 13.82
N ARG A 263 -1.78 14.74 14.72
CA ARG A 263 -0.33 14.97 14.47
C ARG A 263 0.32 13.87 13.64
N THR A 264 -0.17 12.64 13.72
CA THR A 264 0.49 11.47 13.11
C THR A 264 0.46 11.42 11.58
N GLY A 265 -0.30 12.28 10.92
CA GLY A 265 -0.55 12.14 9.47
C GLY A 265 -1.51 11.01 9.11
N THR A 266 -2.18 10.38 10.08
CA THR A 266 -3.22 9.37 9.80
C THR A 266 -4.33 9.96 8.94
N VAL A 267 -4.72 9.25 7.89
CA VAL A 267 -5.81 9.65 7.00
C VAL A 267 -7.15 9.38 7.68
N LEU A 268 -8.02 10.38 7.72
CA LEU A 268 -9.41 10.28 8.17
C LEU A 268 -10.33 10.45 6.95
N PRO A 269 -10.81 9.40 6.28
CA PRO A 269 -11.48 9.50 4.99
C PRO A 269 -12.62 10.52 4.93
N ALA A 270 -13.41 10.65 6.03
CA ALA A 270 -14.49 11.64 6.10
C ALA A 270 -14.02 13.09 6.28
N ILE A 271 -12.75 13.32 6.65
CA ILE A 271 -12.18 14.64 6.93
C ILE A 271 -11.19 15.03 5.83
N THR A 272 -10.38 14.06 5.36
CA THR A 272 -9.34 14.30 4.35
C THR A 272 -9.94 14.71 3.00
N HIS A 273 -11.15 14.20 2.68
CA HIS A 273 -11.87 14.59 1.46
C HIS A 273 -12.64 15.92 1.58
N THR A 274 -12.68 16.52 2.77
CA THR A 274 -13.22 17.86 3.01
C THR A 274 -12.13 18.95 3.06
N VAL A 275 -10.86 18.57 3.17
CA VAL A 275 -9.76 19.49 2.92
C VAL A 275 -9.76 19.77 1.42
N PRO A 276 -9.89 21.04 0.99
CA PRO A 276 -9.81 21.35 -0.43
C PRO A 276 -8.45 20.86 -0.93
N ALA A 277 -8.45 19.79 -1.71
CA ALA A 277 -7.33 19.48 -2.57
C ALA A 277 -6.98 20.79 -3.29
N VAL A 278 -5.69 21.07 -3.42
CA VAL A 278 -5.28 22.23 -4.23
C VAL A 278 -5.73 21.90 -5.65
N ARG A 279 -6.91 22.40 -6.03
CA ARG A 279 -7.39 22.25 -7.39
C ARG A 279 -6.52 23.08 -8.30
N ALA A 280 -5.96 22.44 -9.32
CA ALA A 280 -5.43 23.18 -10.44
C ALA A 280 -6.54 24.07 -11.03
N PRO A 281 -6.21 25.28 -11.51
CA PRO A 281 -7.17 26.12 -12.23
C PRO A 281 -7.77 25.31 -13.40
N ALA A 282 -9.05 25.51 -13.66
CA ALA A 282 -9.71 24.87 -14.80
C ALA A 282 -8.93 25.19 -16.10
N PRO A 283 -8.81 24.22 -17.02
CA PRO A 283 -8.14 24.46 -18.29
C PRO A 283 -8.85 25.61 -19.04
N GLU A 284 -8.09 26.44 -19.75
CA GLU A 284 -8.65 27.54 -20.52
C GLU A 284 -9.66 27.05 -21.56
N PRO A 285 -10.79 27.74 -21.75
CA PRO A 285 -11.71 27.42 -22.81
C PRO A 285 -10.99 27.45 -24.17
N GLY A 286 -10.98 26.33 -24.90
CA GLY A 286 -10.29 26.23 -26.20
C GLY A 286 -8.83 25.80 -26.12
N ALA A 287 -8.28 25.45 -24.94
CA ALA A 287 -6.95 24.87 -24.82
C ALA A 287 -6.78 23.68 -25.79
N ALA A 288 -5.63 23.60 -26.45
CA ALA A 288 -5.34 22.54 -27.41
C ALA A 288 -5.29 21.16 -26.71
N PRO A 289 -5.74 20.08 -27.37
CA PRO A 289 -5.56 18.74 -26.86
C PRO A 289 -4.07 18.39 -26.79
N VAL A 290 -3.66 17.84 -25.66
CA VAL A 290 -2.28 17.34 -25.43
C VAL A 290 -2.24 15.83 -25.56
N LEU A 291 -3.32 15.15 -25.17
CA LEU A 291 -3.47 13.70 -25.28
C LEU A 291 -4.80 13.37 -25.97
N GLU A 292 -4.72 12.50 -26.97
CA GLU A 292 -5.91 12.01 -27.69
C GLU A 292 -5.81 10.50 -27.90
N LEU A 293 -6.90 9.80 -27.58
CA LEU A 293 -7.14 8.40 -27.92
C LEU A 293 -8.31 8.34 -28.86
N GLU A 294 -8.16 7.67 -29.98
CA GLU A 294 -9.23 7.50 -30.98
C GLU A 294 -9.45 6.01 -31.25
N GLY A 295 -10.58 5.48 -30.81
CA GLY A 295 -10.99 4.10 -31.09
C GLY A 295 -10.06 3.02 -30.53
N VAL A 296 -9.35 3.27 -29.44
CA VAL A 296 -8.33 2.36 -28.88
C VAL A 296 -8.99 1.07 -28.38
N GLY A 297 -8.57 -0.05 -29.01
CA GLY A 297 -8.98 -1.40 -28.61
C GLY A 297 -7.78 -2.29 -28.34
N PHE A 298 -7.86 -3.11 -27.27
CA PHE A 298 -6.78 -4.00 -26.84
C PHE A 298 -7.28 -5.19 -26.05
N GLY A 299 -6.59 -6.33 -26.16
CA GLY A 299 -6.76 -7.53 -25.34
C GLY A 299 -5.43 -8.29 -25.19
N TYR A 300 -5.18 -8.90 -24.04
CA TYR A 300 -3.98 -9.71 -23.84
C TYR A 300 -4.14 -11.07 -24.56
N PRO A 301 -3.06 -11.61 -25.17
CA PRO A 301 -3.06 -12.97 -25.71
C PRO A 301 -3.36 -13.98 -24.59
N GLY A 302 -4.30 -14.92 -24.83
CA GLY A 302 -4.60 -15.99 -23.86
C GLY A 302 -5.54 -15.61 -22.71
N SER A 303 -6.05 -14.38 -22.63
CA SER A 303 -7.12 -14.00 -21.68
C SER A 303 -8.51 -14.48 -22.13
N GLY A 304 -8.59 -15.67 -22.70
CA GLY A 304 -9.80 -16.29 -23.23
C GLY A 304 -10.63 -17.02 -22.18
N GLY A 305 -11.51 -16.31 -21.49
CA GLY A 305 -12.86 -16.82 -21.25
C GLY A 305 -13.60 -16.82 -22.59
N ALA A 306 -14.59 -17.70 -22.81
CA ALA A 306 -15.27 -17.94 -24.07
C ALA A 306 -15.34 -16.72 -24.98
N ALA A 307 -14.70 -16.82 -26.16
CA ALA A 307 -14.59 -15.81 -27.23
C ALA A 307 -13.95 -14.46 -26.79
N GLY A 308 -12.63 -14.40 -26.73
CA GLY A 308 -11.73 -13.25 -26.98
C GLY A 308 -12.28 -11.83 -26.85
N GLN A 309 -12.99 -11.50 -25.75
CA GLN A 309 -13.48 -10.13 -25.60
C GLN A 309 -12.32 -9.19 -25.31
N PRO A 310 -12.13 -8.12 -26.10
CA PRO A 310 -11.07 -7.17 -25.83
C PRO A 310 -11.27 -6.49 -24.47
N LEU A 311 -10.17 -6.31 -23.73
CA LEU A 311 -10.16 -5.63 -22.42
C LEU A 311 -10.53 -4.15 -22.57
N LEU A 312 -10.06 -3.50 -23.65
CA LEU A 312 -10.40 -2.12 -24.02
C LEU A 312 -11.11 -2.15 -25.38
N ARG A 313 -12.20 -1.37 -25.49
CA ARG A 313 -13.10 -1.44 -26.65
C ARG A 313 -13.39 -0.05 -27.22
N GLY A 314 -12.67 0.33 -28.24
CA GLY A 314 -12.94 1.57 -28.96
C GLY A 314 -12.88 2.81 -28.08
N LEU A 315 -11.91 2.88 -27.16
CA LEU A 315 -11.80 3.99 -26.22
C LEU A 315 -11.51 5.30 -26.95
N GLY A 316 -12.29 6.34 -26.62
CA GLY A 316 -12.04 7.72 -26.97
C GLY A 316 -11.76 8.52 -25.71
N LEU A 317 -10.69 9.32 -25.72
CA LEU A 317 -10.35 10.24 -24.63
C LEU A 317 -9.54 11.40 -25.17
N THR A 318 -9.98 12.63 -24.88
CA THR A 318 -9.21 13.83 -25.16
C THR A 318 -8.93 14.53 -23.84
N VAL A 319 -7.65 14.88 -23.58
CA VAL A 319 -7.20 15.62 -22.40
C VAL A 319 -6.44 16.85 -22.87
N ARG A 320 -6.83 18.00 -22.34
CA ARG A 320 -6.29 19.32 -22.72
C ARG A 320 -5.12 19.72 -21.82
N ALA A 321 -4.36 20.73 -22.25
CA ALA A 321 -3.31 21.34 -21.42
C ALA A 321 -3.90 21.82 -20.09
N GLY A 322 -3.25 21.42 -18.98
CA GLY A 322 -3.69 21.75 -17.63
C GLY A 322 -4.91 20.96 -17.10
N GLU A 323 -5.49 20.07 -17.91
CA GLU A 323 -6.62 19.27 -17.48
C GLU A 323 -6.17 18.07 -16.65
N ILE A 324 -6.89 17.82 -15.55
CA ILE A 324 -6.75 16.62 -14.72
C ILE A 324 -7.98 15.75 -14.93
N VAL A 325 -7.78 14.55 -15.47
CA VAL A 325 -8.82 13.54 -15.68
C VAL A 325 -8.54 12.35 -14.75
N ALA A 326 -9.54 11.97 -13.95
CA ALA A 326 -9.47 10.74 -13.16
C ALA A 326 -10.28 9.64 -13.83
N VAL A 327 -9.70 8.44 -13.94
CA VAL A 327 -10.38 7.24 -14.44
C VAL A 327 -10.56 6.28 -13.26
N THR A 328 -11.81 6.02 -12.92
CA THR A 328 -12.22 5.08 -11.87
C THR A 328 -12.73 3.77 -12.47
N GLY A 329 -12.90 2.74 -11.65
CA GLY A 329 -13.45 1.45 -12.08
C GLY A 329 -12.96 0.29 -11.23
N PRO A 330 -13.60 -0.90 -11.34
CA PRO A 330 -13.22 -2.08 -10.58
C PRO A 330 -11.81 -2.58 -10.92
N ASN A 331 -11.27 -3.43 -10.04
CA ASN A 331 -10.00 -4.10 -10.32
C ASN A 331 -10.16 -4.99 -11.56
N GLY A 332 -9.13 -5.02 -12.41
CA GLY A 332 -9.18 -5.77 -13.68
C GLY A 332 -9.90 -5.07 -14.84
N ALA A 333 -10.51 -3.90 -14.65
CA ALA A 333 -11.21 -3.17 -15.73
C ALA A 333 -10.30 -2.67 -16.88
N GLY A 334 -8.97 -2.74 -16.72
CA GLY A 334 -8.01 -2.27 -17.73
C GLY A 334 -7.43 -0.89 -17.48
N LYS A 335 -7.58 -0.32 -16.26
CA LYS A 335 -7.08 1.03 -15.92
C LYS A 335 -5.57 1.17 -16.13
N SER A 336 -4.75 0.30 -15.55
CA SER A 336 -3.29 0.31 -15.75
C SER A 336 -2.90 -0.01 -17.20
N THR A 337 -3.71 -0.84 -17.89
CA THR A 337 -3.55 -1.12 -19.33
C THR A 337 -3.75 0.14 -20.16
N LEU A 338 -4.78 0.94 -19.84
CA LEU A 338 -4.99 2.24 -20.47
C LEU A 338 -3.75 3.14 -20.31
N LEU A 339 -3.20 3.30 -19.09
CA LEU A 339 -2.02 4.14 -18.88
C LEU A 339 -0.78 3.65 -19.65
N ARG A 340 -0.62 2.33 -19.80
CA ARG A 340 0.49 1.75 -20.57
C ARG A 340 0.39 2.01 -22.07
N HIS A 341 -0.79 2.30 -22.59
CA HIS A 341 -0.95 2.77 -23.98
C HIS A 341 -0.50 4.22 -24.13
N LEU A 342 -0.71 5.08 -23.11
CA LEU A 342 -0.33 6.49 -23.18
C LEU A 342 1.18 6.68 -23.32
N ASN A 343 1.99 5.82 -22.71
CA ASN A 343 3.46 5.91 -22.76
C ASN A 343 4.11 4.92 -23.76
N GLY A 344 3.29 4.23 -24.57
CA GLY A 344 3.77 3.31 -25.60
C GLY A 344 4.39 2.01 -25.08
N LEU A 345 4.18 1.62 -23.81
CA LEU A 345 4.54 0.29 -23.29
C LEU A 345 3.66 -0.81 -23.87
N LEU A 346 2.40 -0.47 -24.19
CA LEU A 346 1.49 -1.32 -24.95
C LEU A 346 1.08 -0.60 -26.22
N ARG A 347 0.88 -1.36 -27.28
CA ARG A 347 0.35 -0.85 -28.56
C ARG A 347 -1.10 -1.30 -28.72
N PRO A 348 -2.01 -0.42 -29.09
CA PRO A 348 -3.40 -0.79 -29.34
C PRO A 348 -3.48 -1.72 -30.57
N HIS A 349 -4.45 -2.66 -30.54
CA HIS A 349 -4.75 -3.49 -31.70
C HIS A 349 -5.57 -2.72 -32.75
N THR A 350 -6.41 -1.79 -32.29
CA THR A 350 -7.20 -0.87 -33.14
C THR A 350 -7.14 0.53 -32.57
N GLY A 351 -7.36 1.52 -33.41
CA GLY A 351 -7.31 2.92 -33.04
C GLY A 351 -5.87 3.46 -32.90
N GLU A 352 -5.74 4.64 -32.35
CA GLU A 352 -4.44 5.30 -32.20
C GLU A 352 -4.36 6.17 -30.94
N VAL A 353 -3.15 6.47 -30.50
CA VAL A 353 -2.84 7.40 -29.43
C VAL A 353 -1.98 8.53 -29.99
N ARG A 354 -2.36 9.77 -29.68
CA ARG A 354 -1.60 10.98 -30.06
C ARG A 354 -1.21 11.76 -28.83
N VAL A 355 0.02 12.25 -28.81
CA VAL A 355 0.57 13.14 -27.80
C VAL A 355 1.08 14.39 -28.52
N GLU A 356 0.61 15.57 -28.07
CA GLU A 356 0.91 16.86 -28.74
C GLU A 356 0.65 16.81 -30.26
N GLY A 357 -0.46 16.17 -30.66
CA GLY A 357 -0.87 15.99 -32.06
C GLY A 357 -0.09 14.91 -32.83
N GLN A 358 0.97 14.32 -32.26
CA GLN A 358 1.78 13.31 -32.93
C GLN A 358 1.35 11.90 -32.53
N ARG A 359 1.14 11.01 -33.49
CA ARG A 359 0.93 9.58 -33.22
C ARG A 359 2.17 8.99 -32.57
N ILE A 360 1.97 8.24 -31.50
CA ILE A 360 3.07 7.58 -30.80
C ILE A 360 3.36 6.17 -31.31
N ASP A 361 2.56 5.64 -32.24
CA ASP A 361 2.76 4.34 -32.86
C ASP A 361 4.11 4.28 -33.59
N GLY A 362 4.88 3.22 -33.36
CA GLY A 362 6.20 3.07 -33.96
C GLY A 362 7.32 3.92 -33.33
N ILE A 363 6.99 4.85 -32.42
CA ILE A 363 8.01 5.60 -31.67
C ILE A 363 8.54 4.69 -30.53
N PRO A 364 9.87 4.58 -30.37
CA PRO A 364 10.43 3.85 -29.23
C PRO A 364 9.98 4.45 -27.89
N THR A 365 9.58 3.60 -26.94
CA THR A 365 9.06 3.99 -25.60
C THR A 365 10.01 4.97 -24.88
N GLY A 366 11.32 4.79 -25.01
CA GLY A 366 12.31 5.72 -24.43
C GLY A 366 12.28 7.14 -24.99
N ARG A 367 11.73 7.37 -26.20
CA ARG A 367 11.48 8.71 -26.75
C ARG A 367 10.14 9.26 -26.25
N ILE A 368 9.10 8.42 -26.19
CA ILE A 368 7.80 8.79 -25.67
C ILE A 368 7.91 9.22 -24.21
N ALA A 369 8.80 8.58 -23.43
CA ALA A 369 9.06 8.92 -22.03
C ALA A 369 9.60 10.35 -21.78
N ALA A 370 9.96 11.09 -22.84
CA ALA A 370 10.25 12.52 -22.74
C ALA A 370 8.97 13.37 -22.63
N SER A 371 7.91 12.98 -23.35
CA SER A 371 6.64 13.70 -23.38
C SER A 371 5.58 13.09 -22.44
N VAL A 372 5.67 11.79 -22.14
CA VAL A 372 4.71 11.08 -21.26
C VAL A 372 5.44 10.48 -20.06
N GLY A 373 5.19 11.02 -18.89
CA GLY A 373 5.67 10.47 -17.62
C GLY A 373 4.64 9.50 -17.05
N LEU A 374 5.07 8.28 -16.69
CA LEU A 374 4.22 7.27 -16.05
C LEU A 374 4.71 6.98 -14.63
N LEU A 375 3.85 7.16 -13.64
CA LEU A 375 4.02 6.63 -12.29
C LEU A 375 3.41 5.23 -12.22
N PHE A 376 4.22 4.22 -11.94
CA PHE A 376 3.75 2.84 -11.78
C PHE A 376 3.05 2.62 -10.44
N GLN A 377 2.15 1.65 -10.41
CA GLN A 377 1.45 1.24 -9.19
C GLN A 377 2.41 0.80 -8.08
N HIS A 378 3.51 0.10 -8.43
CA HIS A 378 4.55 -0.31 -7.50
C HIS A 378 5.81 0.54 -7.70
N PRO A 379 6.23 1.38 -6.72
CA PRO A 379 7.41 2.23 -6.85
C PRO A 379 8.69 1.45 -7.15
N ARG A 380 8.82 0.24 -6.61
CA ARG A 380 10.00 -0.62 -6.80
C ARG A 380 10.24 -1.02 -8.26
N ASP A 381 9.22 -1.03 -9.10
CA ASP A 381 9.36 -1.32 -10.53
C ASP A 381 10.02 -0.16 -11.29
N GLN A 382 10.18 0.98 -10.64
CA GLN A 382 10.67 2.23 -11.23
C GLN A 382 11.98 2.71 -10.59
N LEU A 383 12.32 2.26 -9.37
CA LEU A 383 13.47 2.74 -8.60
C LEU A 383 14.62 1.73 -8.67
N PHE A 384 15.80 2.17 -9.14
CA PHE A 384 16.96 1.28 -9.37
C PHE A 384 18.32 1.94 -9.07
N GLU A 385 18.38 3.25 -8.86
CA GLU A 385 19.61 3.97 -8.59
C GLU A 385 20.05 3.85 -7.13
N ARG A 386 21.32 4.18 -6.87
CA ARG A 386 21.95 4.02 -5.56
C ARG A 386 21.64 5.14 -4.57
N THR A 387 21.16 6.29 -5.04
CA THR A 387 20.74 7.40 -4.17
C THR A 387 19.50 8.08 -4.72
N VAL A 388 18.71 8.67 -3.83
CA VAL A 388 17.49 9.44 -4.14
C VAL A 388 17.79 10.54 -5.19
N LEU A 389 18.90 11.26 -5.04
CA LEU A 389 19.27 12.30 -6.00
C LEU A 389 19.61 11.73 -7.38
N ARG A 390 20.33 10.61 -7.43
CA ARG A 390 20.66 9.95 -8.71
C ARG A 390 19.43 9.44 -9.40
N GLU A 391 18.49 8.88 -8.63
CA GLU A 391 17.20 8.40 -9.12
C GLU A 391 16.41 9.53 -9.79
N ALA A 392 16.24 10.65 -9.10
CA ALA A 392 15.55 11.83 -9.64
C ALA A 392 16.28 12.46 -10.83
N SER A 393 17.61 12.31 -10.91
CA SER A 393 18.46 12.87 -11.99
C SER A 393 18.56 11.96 -13.21
N PHE A 394 18.08 10.72 -13.13
CA PHE A 394 18.29 9.72 -14.18
C PHE A 394 17.69 10.16 -15.52
N GLY A 395 18.54 10.20 -16.55
CA GLY A 395 18.17 10.58 -17.92
C GLY A 395 17.93 12.08 -18.13
N LEU A 396 17.86 12.92 -17.09
CA LEU A 396 17.53 14.36 -17.23
C LEU A 396 18.60 15.12 -18.03
N ARG A 397 19.86 14.76 -17.88
CA ARG A 397 20.96 15.45 -18.60
C ARG A 397 20.79 15.37 -20.11
N ARG A 398 20.25 14.26 -20.62
CA ARG A 398 19.96 14.06 -22.05
C ARG A 398 18.78 14.94 -22.50
N LEU A 399 17.79 15.15 -21.63
CA LEU A 399 16.57 15.92 -21.94
C LEU A 399 16.78 17.43 -21.75
N HIS A 400 17.45 17.83 -20.66
CA HIS A 400 17.48 19.21 -20.20
C HIS A 400 18.91 19.78 -20.06
N GLY A 401 19.93 19.03 -20.45
CA GLY A 401 21.32 19.50 -20.44
C GLY A 401 21.77 19.99 -19.07
N LYS A 402 22.19 21.27 -19.00
CA LYS A 402 22.71 21.89 -17.76
C LYS A 402 21.62 22.11 -16.67
N ALA A 403 20.34 22.15 -17.04
CA ALA A 403 19.25 22.35 -16.11
C ALA A 403 18.89 21.08 -15.31
N ALA A 404 19.41 19.92 -15.68
CA ALA A 404 19.09 18.62 -15.10
C ALA A 404 19.19 18.58 -13.57
N GLY A 405 20.27 19.14 -13.01
CA GLY A 405 20.48 19.15 -11.56
C GLY A 405 19.44 19.99 -10.82
N ALA A 406 19.13 21.17 -11.33
CA ALA A 406 18.13 22.06 -10.74
C ALA A 406 16.74 21.40 -10.77
N LEU A 407 16.36 20.76 -11.87
CA LEU A 407 15.09 20.07 -12.03
C LEU A 407 14.93 18.89 -11.08
N ALA A 408 16.01 18.11 -10.87
CA ALA A 408 16.00 17.02 -9.89
C ALA A 408 15.78 17.52 -8.46
N HIS A 409 16.49 18.62 -8.08
CA HIS A 409 16.33 19.22 -6.75
C HIS A 409 14.93 19.80 -6.56
N GLU A 410 14.40 20.56 -7.54
CA GLU A 410 13.03 21.09 -7.52
C GLU A 410 11.99 19.98 -7.33
N ALA A 411 12.12 18.87 -8.08
CA ALA A 411 11.19 17.76 -7.97
C ALA A 411 11.27 17.04 -6.61
N LEU A 412 12.47 16.88 -6.04
CA LEU A 412 12.66 16.29 -4.72
C LEU A 412 12.14 17.22 -3.60
N GLU A 413 12.30 18.51 -3.75
CA GLU A 413 11.74 19.51 -2.84
C GLU A 413 10.22 19.49 -2.87
N ALA A 414 9.61 19.47 -4.05
CA ALA A 414 8.15 19.41 -4.22
C ALA A 414 7.50 18.20 -3.51
N VAL A 415 8.21 17.07 -3.42
CA VAL A 415 7.74 15.88 -2.70
C VAL A 415 8.33 15.76 -1.29
N GLY A 416 9.10 16.76 -0.82
CA GLY A 416 9.64 16.81 0.54
C GLY A 416 10.75 15.80 0.82
N LEU A 417 11.58 15.47 -0.15
CA LEU A 417 12.70 14.54 -0.03
C LEU A 417 14.07 15.20 -0.07
N SER A 418 14.16 16.53 0.08
CA SER A 418 15.44 17.28 0.09
C SER A 418 16.43 16.78 1.15
N GLY A 419 15.94 16.36 2.33
CA GLY A 419 16.78 15.83 3.40
C GLY A 419 17.27 14.39 3.18
N ALA A 420 16.73 13.67 2.18
CA ALA A 420 17.00 12.26 1.92
C ALA A 420 17.85 12.00 0.68
N MET A 421 18.38 13.04 0.04
CA MET A 421 19.03 12.97 -1.30
C MET A 421 20.17 11.95 -1.37
N GLN A 422 20.90 11.72 -0.28
CA GLN A 422 22.04 10.81 -0.21
C GLN A 422 21.68 9.39 0.22
N LEU A 423 20.44 9.17 0.68
CA LEU A 423 19.98 7.84 1.10
C LEU A 423 19.78 6.93 -0.11
N HIS A 424 19.90 5.62 0.11
CA HIS A 424 19.50 4.64 -0.88
C HIS A 424 17.96 4.58 -0.95
N PRO A 425 17.32 4.51 -2.14
CA PRO A 425 15.86 4.46 -2.25
C PRO A 425 15.20 3.37 -1.39
N ALA A 426 15.85 2.22 -1.21
CA ALA A 426 15.34 1.14 -0.38
C ALA A 426 15.33 1.44 1.14
N GLU A 427 16.07 2.43 1.61
CA GLU A 427 16.06 2.90 3.01
C GLU A 427 14.85 3.79 3.31
N LEU A 428 14.23 4.34 2.27
CA LEU A 428 13.04 5.17 2.44
C LEU A 428 11.82 4.32 2.85
N PRO A 429 10.94 4.84 3.72
CA PRO A 429 9.60 4.27 3.93
C PRO A 429 8.83 4.15 2.61
N ALA A 430 7.90 3.19 2.52
CA ALA A 430 7.16 2.89 1.28
C ALA A 430 6.44 4.12 0.68
N SER A 431 5.87 5.00 1.52
CA SER A 431 5.25 6.25 1.04
C SER A 431 6.27 7.20 0.43
N GLN A 432 7.47 7.32 1.02
CA GLN A 432 8.55 8.16 0.48
C GLN A 432 9.14 7.56 -0.80
N GLN A 433 9.19 6.22 -0.94
CA GLN A 433 9.54 5.58 -2.21
C GLN A 433 8.54 5.95 -3.31
N ARG A 434 7.24 6.00 -3.00
CA ARG A 434 6.21 6.44 -3.95
C ARG A 434 6.37 7.91 -4.35
N LEU A 435 6.63 8.78 -3.38
CA LEU A 435 6.92 10.18 -3.64
C LEU A 435 8.20 10.38 -4.44
N LEU A 436 9.24 9.56 -4.20
CA LEU A 436 10.45 9.54 -5.03
C LEU A 436 10.13 9.14 -6.47
N ALA A 437 9.37 8.05 -6.68
CA ALA A 437 8.94 7.65 -8.01
C ALA A 437 8.15 8.76 -8.72
N LEU A 438 7.28 9.48 -8.01
CA LEU A 438 6.61 10.67 -8.54
C LEU A 438 7.62 11.78 -8.92
N ALA A 439 8.60 12.06 -8.07
CA ALA A 439 9.63 13.06 -8.35
C ALA A 439 10.45 12.75 -9.61
N THR A 440 10.78 11.46 -9.87
CA THR A 440 11.49 11.06 -11.10
C THR A 440 10.71 11.39 -12.36
N VAL A 441 9.38 11.31 -12.30
CA VAL A 441 8.49 11.64 -13.41
C VAL A 441 8.36 13.16 -13.55
N LEU A 442 8.11 13.88 -12.45
CA LEU A 442 7.93 15.34 -12.44
C LEU A 442 9.18 16.10 -12.90
N ALA A 443 10.38 15.61 -12.55
CA ALA A 443 11.65 16.21 -12.93
C ALA A 443 11.83 16.29 -14.45
N ARG A 444 11.19 15.41 -15.21
CA ARG A 444 11.22 15.39 -16.67
C ARG A 444 10.34 16.46 -17.31
N ARG A 445 9.43 17.09 -16.54
CA ARG A 445 8.44 18.05 -17.02
C ARG A 445 7.66 17.55 -18.24
N PRO A 446 7.01 16.38 -18.15
CA PRO A 446 6.32 15.78 -19.27
C PRO A 446 5.08 16.59 -19.68
N ALA A 447 4.71 16.53 -20.97
CA ALA A 447 3.46 17.10 -21.46
C ALA A 447 2.23 16.33 -20.96
N VAL A 448 2.37 15.00 -20.76
CA VAL A 448 1.35 14.13 -20.19
C VAL A 448 1.89 13.45 -18.93
N LEU A 449 1.16 13.56 -17.83
CA LEU A 449 1.45 12.88 -16.56
C LEU A 449 0.41 11.78 -16.33
N ALA A 450 0.82 10.53 -16.44
CA ALA A 450 0.01 9.35 -16.22
C ALA A 450 0.32 8.76 -14.83
N LEU A 451 -0.70 8.61 -13.97
CA LEU A 451 -0.53 8.20 -12.58
C LEU A 451 -1.36 6.95 -12.28
N ASP A 452 -0.68 5.85 -11.91
CA ASP A 452 -1.34 4.59 -11.54
C ASP A 452 -1.48 4.48 -10.02
N GLU A 453 -2.71 4.59 -9.50
CA GLU A 453 -3.06 4.52 -8.09
C GLU A 453 -2.14 5.41 -7.19
N PRO A 454 -2.03 6.71 -7.47
CA PRO A 454 -1.01 7.55 -6.84
C PRO A 454 -1.17 7.72 -5.33
N THR A 455 -2.38 7.53 -4.80
CA THR A 455 -2.71 7.73 -3.37
C THR A 455 -2.38 6.55 -2.47
N VAL A 456 -2.21 5.37 -3.05
CA VAL A 456 -2.01 4.12 -2.28
C VAL A 456 -0.75 4.20 -1.42
N GLY A 457 -0.88 3.92 -0.12
CA GLY A 457 0.23 3.89 0.82
C GLY A 457 0.79 5.27 1.19
N LEU A 458 0.09 6.35 0.82
CA LEU A 458 0.41 7.70 1.30
C LEU A 458 -0.39 8.01 2.58
N ASP A 459 0.29 8.59 3.55
CA ASP A 459 -0.34 9.23 4.69
C ASP A 459 -0.86 10.63 4.29
N ARG A 460 -1.51 11.33 5.23
CA ARG A 460 -2.06 12.66 4.96
C ARG A 460 -1.02 13.64 4.40
N HIS A 461 0.18 13.65 4.95
CA HIS A 461 1.25 14.54 4.48
C HIS A 461 1.75 14.16 3.09
N GLY A 462 1.80 12.85 2.79
CA GLY A 462 2.10 12.35 1.45
C GLY A 462 1.03 12.73 0.43
N LEU A 463 -0.26 12.66 0.81
CA LEU A 463 -1.38 13.10 -0.04
C LEU A 463 -1.31 14.60 -0.32
N GLU A 464 -1.06 15.43 0.70
CA GLU A 464 -0.90 16.89 0.54
C GLU A 464 0.23 17.22 -0.46
N ARG A 465 1.36 16.50 -0.39
CA ARG A 465 2.48 16.67 -1.34
C ARG A 465 2.12 16.22 -2.75
N LEU A 466 1.43 15.09 -2.88
CA LEU A 466 0.92 14.60 -4.16
C LEU A 466 0.01 15.64 -4.81
N ASP A 467 -0.96 16.18 -4.06
CA ASP A 467 -1.90 17.17 -4.56
C ASP A 467 -1.21 18.42 -5.06
N HIS A 468 -0.27 18.99 -4.27
CA HIS A 468 0.51 20.15 -4.66
C HIS A 468 1.35 19.88 -5.93
N ALA A 469 1.99 18.72 -6.00
CA ALA A 469 2.85 18.35 -7.13
C ALA A 469 2.04 18.16 -8.42
N VAL A 470 0.87 17.49 -8.34
CA VAL A 470 -0.04 17.30 -9.47
C VAL A 470 -0.64 18.62 -9.92
N ALA A 471 -1.13 19.46 -8.99
CA ALA A 471 -1.68 20.77 -9.31
C ALA A 471 -0.63 21.69 -9.95
N ALA A 472 0.60 21.67 -9.45
CA ALA A 472 1.71 22.44 -10.05
C ALA A 472 2.07 21.95 -11.45
N ALA A 473 2.02 20.64 -11.71
CA ALA A 473 2.26 20.08 -13.05
C ALA A 473 1.14 20.52 -14.01
N ALA A 474 -0.12 20.44 -13.62
CA ALA A 474 -1.25 20.89 -14.40
C ALA A 474 -1.20 22.41 -14.66
N ALA A 475 -0.86 23.23 -13.66
CA ALA A 475 -0.69 24.67 -13.82
C ALA A 475 0.42 25.06 -14.82
N ARG A 476 1.42 24.19 -15.04
CA ARG A 476 2.44 24.34 -16.08
C ARG A 476 1.97 23.86 -17.46
N GLY A 477 0.74 23.40 -17.60
CA GLY A 477 0.15 22.92 -18.84
C GLY A 477 0.21 21.43 -19.08
N ALA A 478 0.69 20.61 -18.14
CA ALA A 478 0.67 19.17 -18.28
C ALA A 478 -0.77 18.64 -18.28
N ALA A 479 -1.10 17.75 -19.22
CA ALA A 479 -2.32 16.94 -19.17
C ALA A 479 -2.12 15.81 -18.16
N VAL A 480 -3.01 15.69 -17.17
CA VAL A 480 -2.89 14.66 -16.14
C VAL A 480 -3.98 13.61 -16.31
N VAL A 481 -3.59 12.35 -16.41
CA VAL A 481 -4.49 11.19 -16.36
C VAL A 481 -4.14 10.34 -15.16
N MET A 482 -5.01 10.29 -14.15
CA MET A 482 -4.83 9.41 -13.01
C MET A 482 -5.85 8.28 -13.03
N VAL A 483 -5.42 7.07 -12.71
CA VAL A 483 -6.34 5.98 -12.43
C VAL A 483 -6.35 5.71 -10.93
N THR A 484 -7.55 5.54 -10.37
CA THR A 484 -7.72 5.28 -8.94
C THR A 484 -9.04 4.58 -8.65
N HIS A 485 -9.07 3.81 -7.59
CA HIS A 485 -10.29 3.25 -7.02
C HIS A 485 -10.91 4.18 -5.95
N ASP A 486 -10.20 5.23 -5.52
CA ASP A 486 -10.70 6.23 -4.57
C ASP A 486 -11.55 7.29 -5.31
N ALA A 487 -12.85 7.02 -5.41
CA ALA A 487 -13.80 7.93 -6.07
C ALA A 487 -13.94 9.28 -5.34
N ALA A 488 -13.68 9.34 -4.03
CA ALA A 488 -13.76 10.59 -3.28
C ALA A 488 -12.56 11.49 -3.60
N TYR A 489 -11.36 10.90 -3.63
CA TYR A 489 -10.15 11.60 -4.07
C TYR A 489 -10.26 12.07 -5.53
N ALA A 490 -10.74 11.19 -6.43
CA ALA A 490 -10.96 11.53 -7.83
C ALA A 490 -11.85 12.77 -7.99
N ARG A 491 -13.01 12.81 -7.31
CA ARG A 491 -13.93 13.96 -7.35
C ARG A 491 -13.36 15.23 -6.73
N ALA A 492 -12.51 15.09 -5.72
CA ALA A 492 -11.89 16.24 -5.05
C ALA A 492 -10.82 16.92 -5.91
N THR A 493 -10.04 16.14 -6.69
CA THR A 493 -8.83 16.62 -7.37
C THR A 493 -8.99 16.80 -8.88
N ALA A 494 -9.81 15.96 -9.54
CA ALA A 494 -9.94 15.99 -11.00
C ALA A 494 -10.95 17.03 -11.49
N HIS A 495 -10.69 17.56 -12.68
CA HIS A 495 -11.64 18.39 -13.42
C HIS A 495 -12.78 17.56 -14.02
N ARG A 496 -12.46 16.33 -14.42
CA ARG A 496 -13.38 15.36 -15.02
C ARG A 496 -13.12 13.97 -14.46
N VAL A 497 -14.18 13.25 -14.12
CA VAL A 497 -14.11 11.86 -13.63
C VAL A 497 -14.81 10.96 -14.63
N LEU A 498 -14.09 9.91 -15.06
CA LEU A 498 -14.60 8.89 -16.00
C LEU A 498 -14.62 7.53 -15.30
N ALA A 499 -15.57 6.70 -15.64
CA ALA A 499 -15.63 5.31 -15.22
C ALA A 499 -15.19 4.41 -16.38
N LEU A 500 -14.24 3.52 -16.14
CA LEU A 500 -13.86 2.45 -17.05
C LEU A 500 -14.59 1.18 -16.62
N ASP A 501 -15.56 0.78 -17.41
CA ASP A 501 -16.37 -0.42 -17.19
C ASP A 501 -16.66 -1.14 -18.49
N GLY A 502 -16.60 -2.50 -18.46
CA GLY A 502 -16.81 -3.33 -19.66
C GLY A 502 -15.92 -2.96 -20.84
N GLY A 503 -14.75 -2.36 -20.60
CA GLY A 503 -13.81 -1.93 -21.64
C GLY A 503 -14.13 -0.60 -22.29
N THR A 504 -15.09 0.18 -21.78
CA THR A 504 -15.48 1.49 -22.29
C THR A 504 -15.35 2.58 -21.23
N LEU A 505 -15.08 3.84 -21.64
CA LEU A 505 -15.09 5.01 -20.79
C LEU A 505 -16.45 5.71 -20.81
N ARG A 506 -16.95 6.11 -19.63
CA ARG A 506 -18.19 6.88 -19.48
C ARG A 506 -17.97 7.98 -18.44
N GLU A 507 -18.70 9.06 -18.52
CA GLU A 507 -18.73 10.05 -17.44
C GLU A 507 -19.31 9.43 -16.18
N ALA A 508 -18.66 9.71 -15.01
CA ALA A 508 -18.96 9.07 -13.72
C ALA A 508 -19.76 10.00 -12.79
#